data_2b4cbef6eff0672b62aa8b3a19f6e0b8
#
_entry.id   2b4cbef6eff0672b62aa8b3a19f6e0b8
#
_cell.length_a   1.000
_cell.length_b   1.000
_cell.length_c   1.000
_cell.angle_alpha   90.00
_cell.angle_beta   90.00
_cell.angle_gamma   90.00
#
_symmetry.space_group_name_H-M   'P 1'
#
loop_
_entity.id
_entity.type
_entity.pdbx_description
1 polymer ?
#
loop_
_entity_poly.entity_id
_entity_poly.type
_entity_poly.pdbx_seq_one_letter_code
_entity_poly.pdbx_strand_id
1 'polypeptide(L)'
;MSSKHFVITVERQYGSGGRLTSERLAKELGIHFYDEEILKMTSETSAIGEQYFRLADEKAGNNLLYRIVTNIKPELSEPAQNGHKITSPENLFRFQSSVIRKLAASENCIIVGRCGNYVLQDQLDNVIRIFVYADTVTRVRRIMDVDKVDEAEALRRMKRIDRTRTEYHRYFTGRNWMDMENYDLPINASRIDYDQMIVLIKDYMRLRGFLE
;
A
#
# COMPACT_ATOMS: atom_id res chain seq x y z
N MET A 1 23.55 -14.53 -9.35
CA MET A 1 23.12 -14.85 -7.96
C MET A 1 21.64 -14.71 -7.87
N SER A 2 20.89 -15.59 -7.20
CA SER A 2 19.43 -15.44 -7.05
C SER A 2 19.20 -14.17 -6.24
N SER A 3 18.45 -13.20 -6.80
CA SER A 3 18.08 -11.99 -6.07
C SER A 3 17.32 -12.38 -4.81
N LYS A 4 17.70 -11.80 -3.67
CA LYS A 4 17.01 -12.03 -2.40
C LYS A 4 15.54 -11.60 -2.54
N HIS A 5 14.61 -12.42 -2.06
CA HIS A 5 13.19 -12.08 -2.04
C HIS A 5 12.96 -10.78 -1.24
N PHE A 6 12.13 -9.88 -1.77
CA PHE A 6 11.83 -8.60 -1.12
C PHE A 6 10.39 -8.12 -1.35
N VAL A 7 9.92 -7.31 -0.42
CA VAL A 7 8.64 -6.59 -0.54
C VAL A 7 8.86 -5.13 -0.17
N ILE A 8 8.21 -4.22 -0.89
CA ILE A 8 8.22 -2.79 -0.59
C ILE A 8 6.83 -2.39 -0.11
N THR A 9 6.72 -1.84 1.09
CA THR A 9 5.49 -1.21 1.57
C THR A 9 5.62 0.31 1.50
N VAL A 10 4.61 0.99 0.99
CA VAL A 10 4.65 2.44 0.79
C VAL A 10 3.45 3.11 1.45
N GLU A 11 3.70 3.85 2.51
CA GLU A 11 2.78 4.84 3.04
C GLU A 11 3.08 6.22 2.46
N ARG A 12 2.09 7.08 2.35
CA ARG A 12 2.26 8.33 1.58
C ARG A 12 1.22 9.38 1.93
N GLN A 13 1.65 10.62 2.01
CA GLN A 13 0.74 11.77 2.03
C GLN A 13 0.05 11.92 0.67
N TYR A 14 -1.17 12.45 0.67
CA TYR A 14 -1.90 12.75 -0.58
C TYR A 14 -1.20 13.87 -1.36
N GLY A 15 -0.99 13.68 -2.65
CA GLY A 15 -0.24 14.61 -3.50
C GLY A 15 1.29 14.54 -3.36
N SER A 16 1.86 13.68 -2.51
CA SER A 16 3.31 13.52 -2.40
C SER A 16 3.96 12.85 -3.61
N GLY A 17 3.17 12.11 -4.41
CA GLY A 17 3.67 11.36 -5.56
C GLY A 17 4.00 9.90 -5.27
N GLY A 18 3.94 9.46 -4.00
CA GLY A 18 4.36 8.12 -3.61
C GLY A 18 3.64 6.99 -4.37
N ARG A 19 2.32 7.11 -4.64
CA ARG A 19 1.59 6.09 -5.41
C ARG A 19 2.13 5.95 -6.84
N LEU A 20 2.28 7.07 -7.55
CA LEU A 20 2.75 7.07 -8.93
C LEU A 20 4.19 6.59 -9.06
N THR A 21 5.07 7.02 -8.14
CA THR A 21 6.45 6.52 -8.05
C THR A 21 6.47 5.01 -7.84
N SER A 22 5.64 4.48 -6.93
CA SER A 22 5.55 3.05 -6.66
C SER A 22 5.08 2.24 -7.86
N GLU A 23 4.07 2.74 -8.59
CA GLU A 23 3.55 2.11 -9.81
C GLU A 23 4.61 2.05 -10.92
N ARG A 24 5.34 3.16 -11.14
CA ARG A 24 6.46 3.20 -12.10
C ARG A 24 7.61 2.28 -11.71
N LEU A 25 8.00 2.30 -10.44
CA LEU A 25 9.04 1.42 -9.91
C LEU A 25 8.68 -0.06 -10.08
N ALA A 26 7.44 -0.45 -9.80
CA ALA A 26 6.97 -1.82 -10.00
C ALA A 26 7.10 -2.25 -11.46
N LYS A 27 6.69 -1.36 -12.39
CA LYS A 27 6.82 -1.60 -13.84
C LYS A 27 8.28 -1.76 -14.26
N GLU A 28 9.19 -0.91 -13.75
CA GLU A 28 10.62 -1.00 -14.08
C GLU A 28 11.29 -2.27 -13.53
N LEU A 29 10.85 -2.73 -12.35
CA LEU A 29 11.36 -3.95 -11.73
C LEU A 29 10.68 -5.22 -12.24
N GLY A 30 9.62 -5.11 -13.04
CA GLY A 30 8.84 -6.25 -13.53
C GLY A 30 8.13 -7.00 -12.41
N ILE A 31 7.70 -6.31 -11.35
CA ILE A 31 7.02 -6.90 -10.18
C ILE A 31 5.59 -6.36 -10.03
N HIS A 32 4.76 -7.07 -9.25
CA HIS A 32 3.38 -6.66 -9.04
C HIS A 32 3.25 -5.42 -8.13
N PHE A 33 2.22 -4.63 -8.44
CA PHE A 33 1.84 -3.43 -7.71
C PHE A 33 0.43 -3.60 -7.13
N TYR A 34 0.32 -3.50 -5.82
CA TYR A 34 -0.93 -3.62 -5.07
C TYR A 34 -1.23 -2.33 -4.34
N ASP A 35 -2.23 -1.60 -4.80
CA ASP A 35 -2.67 -0.38 -4.14
C ASP A 35 -3.88 -0.60 -3.21
N GLU A 36 -4.27 0.48 -2.55
CA GLU A 36 -5.40 0.49 -1.63
C GLU A 36 -6.72 0.06 -2.28
N GLU A 37 -6.93 0.39 -3.57
CA GLU A 37 -8.16 0.03 -4.26
C GLU A 37 -8.25 -1.48 -4.47
N ILE A 38 -7.16 -2.11 -4.92
CA ILE A 38 -7.09 -3.57 -5.13
C ILE A 38 -7.32 -4.29 -3.80
N LEU A 39 -6.62 -3.86 -2.74
CA LEU A 39 -6.77 -4.47 -1.42
C LEU A 39 -8.15 -4.21 -0.81
N LYS A 40 -8.77 -3.07 -1.09
CA LYS A 40 -10.15 -2.77 -0.68
C LYS A 40 -11.14 -3.66 -1.42
N MET A 41 -11.00 -3.82 -2.73
CA MET A 41 -11.85 -4.70 -3.52
C MET A 41 -11.82 -6.13 -2.97
N THR A 42 -10.66 -6.65 -2.58
CA THR A 42 -10.55 -8.00 -2.01
C THR A 42 -11.28 -8.16 -0.68
N SER A 43 -11.38 -7.11 0.13
CA SER A 43 -12.10 -7.14 1.41
C SER A 43 -13.61 -6.96 1.26
N GLU A 44 -14.06 -6.14 0.31
CA GLU A 44 -15.48 -5.92 0.05
C GLU A 44 -16.12 -7.11 -0.70
N THR A 45 -15.33 -7.93 -1.38
CA THR A 45 -15.81 -9.07 -2.18
C THR A 45 -16.18 -10.29 -1.33
N SER A 46 -15.98 -10.26 -0.01
CA SER A 46 -16.69 -11.20 0.84
C SER A 46 -18.24 -11.10 0.69
N ALA A 47 -18.74 -10.01 0.09
CA ALA A 47 -20.16 -9.74 -0.15
C ALA A 47 -20.55 -9.57 -1.62
N ILE A 48 -19.60 -9.40 -2.57
CA ILE A 48 -19.89 -9.02 -3.96
C ILE A 48 -19.12 -9.92 -4.92
N GLY A 49 -19.86 -10.58 -5.79
CA GLY A 49 -19.49 -11.67 -6.67
C GLY A 49 -18.25 -11.57 -7.56
N GLU A 50 -18.03 -12.67 -8.25
CA GLU A 50 -16.95 -13.06 -9.16
C GLU A 50 -16.51 -11.99 -10.20
N GLN A 51 -17.39 -11.05 -10.54
CA GLN A 51 -17.16 -9.98 -11.51
C GLN A 51 -16.10 -8.96 -11.05
N TYR A 52 -16.05 -8.63 -9.76
CA TYR A 52 -15.06 -7.70 -9.19
C TYR A 52 -13.65 -8.32 -9.08
N PHE A 53 -13.58 -9.64 -8.90
CA PHE A 53 -12.30 -10.36 -8.90
C PHE A 53 -11.64 -10.34 -10.28
N ARG A 54 -12.41 -10.47 -11.35
CA ARG A 54 -11.89 -10.37 -12.72
C ARG A 54 -11.28 -8.99 -12.99
N LEU A 55 -11.94 -7.92 -12.54
CA LEU A 55 -11.43 -6.54 -12.70
C LEU A 55 -10.17 -6.27 -11.85
N ALA A 56 -10.08 -6.85 -10.67
CA ALA A 56 -8.88 -6.77 -9.82
C ALA A 56 -7.73 -7.59 -10.41
N ASP A 57 -8.03 -8.76 -10.97
CA ASP A 57 -7.09 -9.66 -11.62
C ASP A 57 -6.56 -9.08 -12.94
N GLU A 58 -7.42 -8.45 -13.75
CA GLU A 58 -7.02 -7.73 -14.97
C GLU A 58 -6.12 -6.52 -14.64
N LYS A 59 -6.41 -5.77 -13.57
CA LYS A 59 -5.58 -4.63 -13.13
C LYS A 59 -4.24 -5.06 -12.51
N ALA A 60 -4.22 -6.17 -11.80
CA ALA A 60 -3.01 -6.70 -11.17
C ALA A 60 -2.21 -7.62 -12.11
N GLY A 61 -2.81 -8.09 -13.22
CA GLY A 61 -2.17 -9.00 -14.18
C GLY A 61 -1.79 -10.35 -13.59
N ASN A 62 -2.46 -10.81 -12.53
CA ASN A 62 -2.04 -11.99 -11.79
C ASN A 62 -3.19 -12.80 -11.17
N ASN A 63 -3.26 -14.08 -11.53
CA ASN A 63 -4.15 -15.08 -10.90
C ASN A 63 -3.81 -15.36 -9.41
N LEU A 64 -2.67 -14.89 -8.91
CA LEU A 64 -2.21 -15.12 -7.54
C LEU A 64 -3.13 -14.46 -6.52
N LEU A 65 -3.47 -13.18 -6.72
CA LEU A 65 -4.37 -12.46 -5.81
C LEU A 65 -5.73 -13.16 -5.69
N TYR A 66 -6.30 -13.59 -6.82
CA TYR A 66 -7.54 -14.36 -6.85
C TYR A 66 -7.43 -15.66 -6.06
N ARG A 67 -6.37 -16.45 -6.28
CA ARG A 67 -6.13 -17.72 -5.56
C ARG A 67 -5.96 -17.49 -4.06
N ILE A 68 -5.24 -16.46 -3.65
CA ILE A 68 -5.04 -16.12 -2.23
C ILE A 68 -6.38 -15.77 -1.58
N VAL A 69 -7.16 -14.90 -2.22
CA VAL A 69 -8.43 -14.43 -1.67
C VAL A 69 -9.45 -15.55 -1.57
N THR A 70 -9.56 -16.43 -2.57
CA THR A 70 -10.48 -17.57 -2.55
C THR A 70 -10.12 -18.61 -1.48
N ASN A 71 -8.83 -18.80 -1.22
CA ASN A 71 -8.37 -19.73 -0.18
C ASN A 71 -8.53 -19.19 1.25
N ILE A 72 -8.61 -17.85 1.44
CA ILE A 72 -8.83 -17.24 2.76
C ILE A 72 -10.34 -17.19 3.13
N LYS A 73 -11.23 -17.14 2.13
CA LYS A 73 -12.68 -17.06 2.36
C LYS A 73 -13.23 -18.09 3.35
N PRO A 74 -12.88 -19.37 3.28
CA PRO A 74 -13.37 -20.38 4.23
C PRO A 74 -12.97 -20.09 5.67
N GLU A 75 -11.75 -19.60 5.90
CA GLU A 75 -11.23 -19.29 7.24
C GLU A 75 -11.97 -18.12 7.92
N LEU A 76 -12.61 -17.24 7.12
CA LEU A 76 -13.39 -16.09 7.60
C LEU A 76 -14.88 -16.40 7.74
N SER A 77 -15.35 -17.49 7.13
CA SER A 77 -16.76 -17.94 7.18
C SER A 77 -17.10 -18.62 8.50
N GLU A 78 -16.12 -18.98 9.33
CA GLU A 78 -16.38 -19.43 10.69
C GLU A 78 -16.90 -18.24 11.52
N PRO A 79 -18.02 -18.39 12.24
CA PRO A 79 -18.54 -17.33 13.10
C PRO A 79 -17.46 -16.96 14.12
N ALA A 80 -17.00 -15.72 14.07
CA ALA A 80 -16.11 -15.21 15.10
C ALA A 80 -16.75 -15.49 16.45
N GLN A 81 -16.03 -16.16 17.34
CA GLN A 81 -16.51 -16.59 18.68
C GLN A 81 -17.06 -15.42 19.54
N ASN A 82 -17.03 -14.19 19.06
CA ASN A 82 -17.44 -12.96 19.74
C ASN A 82 -18.59 -12.20 19.04
N GLY A 83 -19.40 -12.81 18.17
CA GLY A 83 -20.63 -12.18 17.64
C GLY A 83 -20.45 -10.94 16.74
N HIS A 84 -19.23 -10.63 16.31
CA HIS A 84 -18.99 -9.53 15.37
C HIS A 84 -19.42 -9.90 13.95
N LYS A 85 -20.17 -9.00 13.29
CA LYS A 85 -20.58 -9.17 11.89
C LYS A 85 -19.34 -9.34 11.00
N ILE A 86 -19.43 -10.20 10.00
CA ILE A 86 -18.38 -10.45 8.97
C ILE A 86 -17.86 -9.13 8.35
N THR A 87 -18.69 -8.10 8.30
CA THR A 87 -18.42 -6.76 7.75
C THR A 87 -17.86 -5.76 8.76
N SER A 88 -17.43 -6.18 9.96
CA SER A 88 -16.82 -5.23 10.90
C SER A 88 -15.47 -4.72 10.37
N PRO A 89 -15.08 -3.46 10.69
CA PRO A 89 -13.78 -2.90 10.28
C PRO A 89 -12.60 -3.79 10.69
N GLU A 90 -12.67 -4.43 11.85
CA GLU A 90 -11.64 -5.31 12.39
C GLU A 90 -11.50 -6.59 11.55
N ASN A 91 -12.62 -7.21 11.18
CA ASN A 91 -12.63 -8.41 10.35
C ASN A 91 -12.11 -8.10 8.93
N LEU A 92 -12.50 -6.96 8.38
CA LEU A 92 -11.96 -6.49 7.09
C LEU A 92 -10.46 -6.24 7.15
N PHE A 93 -9.96 -5.64 8.23
CA PHE A 93 -8.52 -5.43 8.43
C PHE A 93 -7.77 -6.75 8.59
N ARG A 94 -8.30 -7.70 9.37
CA ARG A 94 -7.71 -9.05 9.51
C ARG A 94 -7.61 -9.76 8.16
N PHE A 95 -8.67 -9.69 7.35
CA PHE A 95 -8.68 -10.26 6.01
C PHE A 95 -7.62 -9.61 5.12
N GLN A 96 -7.59 -8.28 5.02
CA GLN A 96 -6.57 -7.55 4.27
C GLN A 96 -5.16 -7.89 4.74
N SER A 97 -4.94 -7.99 6.05
CA SER A 97 -3.64 -8.37 6.62
C SER A 97 -3.22 -9.78 6.20
N SER A 98 -4.16 -10.73 6.16
CA SER A 98 -3.91 -12.10 5.67
C SER A 98 -3.54 -12.11 4.19
N VAL A 99 -4.23 -11.33 3.36
CA VAL A 99 -3.90 -11.15 1.94
C VAL A 99 -2.50 -10.58 1.77
N ILE A 100 -2.19 -9.47 2.46
CA ILE A 100 -0.88 -8.82 2.43
C ILE A 100 0.25 -9.80 2.80
N ARG A 101 0.09 -10.56 3.89
CA ARG A 101 1.10 -11.55 4.31
C ARG A 101 1.29 -12.67 3.28
N LYS A 102 0.21 -13.18 2.69
CA LYS A 102 0.30 -14.23 1.66
C LYS A 102 0.95 -13.72 0.37
N LEU A 103 0.63 -12.51 -0.07
CA LEU A 103 1.30 -11.86 -1.21
C LEU A 103 2.80 -11.70 -0.92
N ALA A 104 3.13 -11.14 0.23
CA ALA A 104 4.51 -10.92 0.65
C ALA A 104 5.34 -12.22 0.76
N ALA A 105 4.72 -13.33 1.09
CA ALA A 105 5.39 -14.64 1.14
C ALA A 105 5.54 -15.32 -0.24
N SER A 106 4.75 -14.89 -1.24
CA SER A 106 4.64 -15.59 -2.52
C SER A 106 5.46 -14.97 -3.64
N GLU A 107 5.73 -13.65 -3.57
CA GLU A 107 6.38 -12.93 -4.68
C GLU A 107 7.02 -11.61 -4.25
N ASN A 108 7.90 -11.07 -5.11
CA ASN A 108 8.37 -9.70 -4.99
C ASN A 108 7.24 -8.76 -5.42
N CYS A 109 6.88 -7.80 -4.57
CA CYS A 109 5.80 -6.87 -4.89
C CYS A 109 5.94 -5.53 -4.17
N ILE A 110 5.17 -4.55 -4.63
CA ILE A 110 4.98 -3.27 -3.96
C ILE A 110 3.54 -3.19 -3.46
N ILE A 111 3.38 -2.91 -2.16
CA ILE A 111 2.08 -2.77 -1.49
C ILE A 111 1.94 -1.34 -1.00
N VAL A 112 0.87 -0.65 -1.41
CA VAL A 112 0.67 0.76 -1.11
C VAL A 112 -0.51 0.96 -0.15
N GLY A 113 -0.21 1.45 1.05
CA GLY A 113 -1.18 1.73 2.11
C GLY A 113 -1.59 0.50 2.92
N ARG A 114 -2.78 0.59 3.54
CA ARG A 114 -3.41 -0.47 4.37
C ARG A 114 -2.55 -0.96 5.53
N CYS A 115 -1.73 -0.07 6.08
CA CYS A 115 -0.80 -0.40 7.16
C CYS A 115 0.16 -1.55 6.80
N GLY A 116 0.56 -1.68 5.51
CA GLY A 116 1.45 -2.75 5.06
C GLY A 116 2.77 -2.78 5.85
N ASN A 117 3.30 -1.61 6.22
CA ASN A 117 4.46 -1.45 7.09
C ASN A 117 4.29 -2.11 8.46
N TYR A 118 3.08 -2.06 9.03
CA TYR A 118 2.74 -2.68 10.31
C TYR A 118 2.43 -4.17 10.15
N VAL A 119 1.66 -4.54 9.12
CA VAL A 119 1.27 -5.93 8.86
C VAL A 119 2.48 -6.84 8.65
N LEU A 120 3.56 -6.30 8.05
CA LEU A 120 4.80 -7.03 7.74
C LEU A 120 5.96 -6.69 8.69
N GLN A 121 5.68 -6.10 9.85
CA GLN A 121 6.73 -5.67 10.80
C GLN A 121 7.62 -6.82 11.33
N ASP A 122 7.13 -8.06 11.28
CA ASP A 122 7.89 -9.24 11.72
C ASP A 122 8.80 -9.81 10.61
N GLN A 123 8.83 -9.20 9.42
CA GLN A 123 9.58 -9.67 8.24
C GLN A 123 10.63 -8.64 7.77
N LEU A 124 11.26 -7.92 8.69
CA LEU A 124 12.11 -6.75 8.40
C LEU A 124 13.31 -7.05 7.49
N ASP A 125 13.82 -8.29 7.48
CA ASP A 125 14.96 -8.67 6.62
C ASP A 125 14.61 -8.63 5.13
N ASN A 126 13.36 -8.85 4.79
CA ASN A 126 12.87 -8.92 3.41
C ASN A 126 11.92 -7.76 3.04
N VAL A 127 11.63 -6.85 3.96
CA VAL A 127 10.70 -5.74 3.73
C VAL A 127 11.44 -4.41 3.76
N ILE A 128 11.09 -3.52 2.83
CA ILE A 128 11.47 -2.10 2.85
C ILE A 128 10.20 -1.29 3.10
N ARG A 129 10.17 -0.55 4.20
CA ARG A 129 9.05 0.31 4.60
C ARG A 129 9.36 1.74 4.22
N ILE A 130 8.61 2.29 3.27
CA ILE A 130 8.80 3.64 2.73
C ILE A 130 7.65 4.55 3.18
N PHE A 131 7.97 5.79 3.53
CA PHE A 131 7.01 6.86 3.72
C PHE A 131 7.32 8.02 2.79
N VAL A 132 6.40 8.40 1.90
CA VAL A 132 6.60 9.52 0.98
C VAL A 132 5.77 10.72 1.42
N TYR A 133 6.44 11.84 1.67
CA TYR A 133 5.81 13.11 2.06
C TYR A 133 6.35 14.27 1.21
N ALA A 134 5.66 15.40 1.24
CA ALA A 134 6.14 16.65 0.64
C ALA A 134 5.50 17.86 1.33
N ASP A 135 6.06 19.04 1.06
CA ASP A 135 5.48 20.29 1.53
C ASP A 135 4.09 20.57 0.91
N THR A 136 3.32 21.44 1.55
CA THR A 136 1.96 21.76 1.14
C THR A 136 1.91 22.31 -0.30
N VAL A 137 2.83 23.18 -0.67
CA VAL A 137 2.85 23.85 -1.99
C VAL A 137 3.03 22.82 -3.12
N THR A 138 4.01 21.93 -2.97
CA THR A 138 4.29 20.85 -3.92
C THR A 138 3.08 19.90 -4.05
N ARG A 139 2.49 19.53 -2.94
CA ARG A 139 1.35 18.61 -2.90
C ARG A 139 0.11 19.19 -3.54
N VAL A 140 -0.23 20.45 -3.20
CA VAL A 140 -1.37 21.17 -3.78
C VAL A 140 -1.23 21.28 -5.29
N ARG A 141 -0.06 21.69 -5.80
CA ARG A 141 0.19 21.78 -7.24
C ARG A 141 -0.02 20.42 -7.92
N ARG A 142 0.54 19.33 -7.38
CA ARG A 142 0.38 17.98 -7.93
C ARG A 142 -1.08 17.52 -7.90
N ILE A 143 -1.83 17.84 -6.86
CA ILE A 143 -3.26 17.50 -6.75
C ILE A 143 -4.06 18.26 -7.81
N MET A 144 -3.83 19.57 -7.97
CA MET A 144 -4.48 20.36 -9.02
C MET A 144 -4.22 19.79 -10.42
N ASP A 145 -2.97 19.39 -10.69
CA ASP A 145 -2.57 18.84 -11.98
C ASP A 145 -3.20 17.48 -12.27
N VAL A 146 -3.29 16.60 -11.27
CA VAL A 146 -3.80 15.22 -11.43
C VAL A 146 -5.32 15.17 -11.35
N ASP A 147 -5.92 15.81 -10.34
CA ASP A 147 -7.35 15.75 -10.08
C ASP A 147 -8.16 16.76 -10.90
N LYS A 148 -7.49 17.70 -11.58
CA LYS A 148 -8.11 18.79 -12.35
C LYS A 148 -9.07 19.65 -11.50
N VAL A 149 -8.62 20.03 -10.32
CA VAL A 149 -9.37 20.84 -9.36
C VAL A 149 -8.63 22.16 -9.08
N ASP A 150 -9.33 23.14 -8.49
CA ASP A 150 -8.72 24.39 -8.03
C ASP A 150 -7.91 24.18 -6.71
N GLU A 151 -7.17 25.22 -6.33
CA GLU A 151 -6.32 25.22 -5.15
C GLU A 151 -7.12 24.98 -3.85
N ALA A 152 -8.29 25.60 -3.72
CA ALA A 152 -9.12 25.48 -2.54
C ALA A 152 -9.63 24.04 -2.36
N GLU A 153 -10.07 23.41 -3.46
CA GLU A 153 -10.48 22.01 -3.44
C GLU A 153 -9.28 21.06 -3.22
N ALA A 154 -8.13 21.34 -3.83
CA ALA A 154 -6.92 20.56 -3.61
C ALA A 154 -6.51 20.56 -2.13
N LEU A 155 -6.53 21.71 -1.46
CA LEU A 155 -6.28 21.83 -0.01
C LEU A 155 -7.28 21.05 0.84
N ARG A 156 -8.58 21.12 0.49
CA ARG A 156 -9.63 20.37 1.20
C ARG A 156 -9.42 18.86 1.06
N ARG A 157 -9.17 18.36 -0.17
CA ARG A 157 -8.90 16.94 -0.44
C ARG A 157 -7.66 16.45 0.30
N MET A 158 -6.58 17.22 0.23
CA MET A 158 -5.33 16.93 0.90
C MET A 158 -5.54 16.68 2.40
N LYS A 159 -6.17 17.63 3.09
CA LYS A 159 -6.43 17.54 4.53
C LYS A 159 -7.36 16.37 4.88
N ARG A 160 -8.44 16.19 4.11
CA ARG A 160 -9.41 15.13 4.35
C ARG A 160 -8.79 13.74 4.19
N ILE A 161 -8.06 13.51 3.08
CA ILE A 161 -7.49 12.20 2.78
C ILE A 161 -6.39 11.84 3.77
N ASP A 162 -5.50 12.77 4.10
CA ASP A 162 -4.44 12.52 5.08
C ASP A 162 -5.01 12.27 6.48
N ARG A 163 -6.05 13.00 6.88
CA ARG A 163 -6.75 12.75 8.12
C ARG A 163 -7.33 11.33 8.16
N THR A 164 -8.03 10.91 7.12
CA THR A 164 -8.58 9.54 7.02
C THR A 164 -7.49 8.49 7.13
N ARG A 165 -6.34 8.67 6.46
CA ARG A 165 -5.20 7.76 6.54
C ARG A 165 -4.58 7.70 7.93
N THR A 166 -4.42 8.87 8.57
CA THR A 166 -3.91 8.98 9.94
C THR A 166 -4.82 8.27 10.94
N GLU A 167 -6.14 8.51 10.85
CA GLU A 167 -7.14 7.87 11.71
C GLU A 167 -7.18 6.35 11.50
N TYR A 168 -7.16 5.89 10.24
CA TYR A 168 -7.12 4.48 9.89
C TYR A 168 -5.87 3.79 10.47
N HIS A 169 -4.70 4.37 10.22
CA HIS A 169 -3.44 3.81 10.71
C HIS A 169 -3.41 3.74 12.24
N ARG A 170 -3.80 4.83 12.91
CA ARG A 170 -3.86 4.88 14.38
C ARG A 170 -4.85 3.85 14.96
N TYR A 171 -6.01 3.71 14.35
CA TYR A 171 -7.04 2.78 14.81
C TYR A 171 -6.55 1.32 14.80
N PHE A 172 -5.91 0.90 13.70
CA PHE A 172 -5.50 -0.50 13.54
C PHE A 172 -4.12 -0.83 14.10
N THR A 173 -3.25 0.16 14.26
CA THR A 173 -1.86 -0.08 14.69
C THR A 173 -1.54 0.48 16.07
N GLY A 174 -2.34 1.41 16.57
CA GLY A 174 -2.04 2.19 17.77
C GLY A 174 -0.90 3.21 17.60
N ARG A 175 -0.27 3.29 16.41
CA ARG A 175 0.91 4.11 16.13
C ARG A 175 0.56 5.39 15.37
N ASN A 176 1.43 6.40 15.49
CA ASN A 176 1.33 7.59 14.66
C ASN A 176 1.79 7.28 13.23
N TRP A 177 0.91 7.54 12.25
CA TRP A 177 1.19 7.31 10.83
C TRP A 177 2.41 8.06 10.30
N MET A 178 2.66 9.28 10.78
CA MET A 178 3.77 10.13 10.36
C MET A 178 5.04 9.95 11.21
N ASP A 179 5.06 8.98 12.10
CA ASP A 179 6.26 8.67 12.88
C ASP A 179 7.28 7.94 12.02
N MET A 180 8.41 8.58 11.80
CA MET A 180 9.48 8.11 10.92
C MET A 180 10.12 6.81 11.41
N GLU A 181 10.04 6.49 12.68
CA GLU A 181 10.53 5.22 13.24
C GLU A 181 9.79 3.99 12.70
N ASN A 182 8.60 4.18 12.16
CA ASN A 182 7.84 3.11 11.50
C ASN A 182 8.35 2.75 10.10
N TYR A 183 9.34 3.48 9.57
CA TYR A 183 9.78 3.38 8.18
C TYR A 183 11.29 3.26 8.07
N ASP A 184 11.75 2.51 7.07
CA ASP A 184 13.18 2.34 6.79
C ASP A 184 13.71 3.48 5.90
N LEU A 185 12.83 4.05 5.04
CA LEU A 185 13.18 5.11 4.09
C LEU A 185 12.06 6.17 4.00
N PRO A 186 12.05 7.19 4.88
CA PRO A 186 11.23 8.37 4.70
C PRO A 186 11.78 9.26 3.57
N ILE A 187 10.95 9.61 2.57
CA ILE A 187 11.35 10.40 1.40
C ILE A 187 10.61 11.73 1.39
N ASN A 188 11.35 12.83 1.45
CA ASN A 188 10.82 14.16 1.20
C ASN A 188 10.85 14.46 -0.32
N ALA A 189 9.68 14.41 -0.94
CA ALA A 189 9.51 14.60 -2.38
C ALA A 189 9.25 16.07 -2.80
N SER A 190 9.56 17.05 -1.92
CA SER A 190 9.31 18.47 -2.22
C SER A 190 10.25 19.02 -3.29
N ARG A 191 11.46 18.49 -3.41
CA ARG A 191 12.52 18.99 -4.27
C ARG A 191 13.11 17.95 -5.22
N ILE A 192 12.47 16.81 -5.33
CA ILE A 192 12.84 15.73 -6.25
C ILE A 192 11.61 15.32 -7.06
N ASP A 193 11.85 14.88 -8.29
CA ASP A 193 10.81 14.36 -9.18
C ASP A 193 10.58 12.84 -8.98
N TYR A 194 9.70 12.27 -9.77
CA TYR A 194 9.35 10.86 -9.68
C TYR A 194 10.52 9.94 -10.04
N ASP A 195 11.32 10.31 -11.03
CA ASP A 195 12.44 9.50 -11.52
C ASP A 195 13.60 9.53 -10.50
N GLN A 196 13.85 10.69 -9.88
CA GLN A 196 14.81 10.81 -8.79
C GLN A 196 14.38 10.02 -7.54
N MET A 197 13.08 9.97 -7.22
CA MET A 197 12.58 9.09 -6.15
C MET A 197 12.84 7.62 -6.46
N ILE A 198 12.63 7.18 -7.71
CA ILE A 198 12.89 5.81 -8.14
C ILE A 198 14.38 5.48 -7.99
N VAL A 199 15.27 6.37 -8.41
CA VAL A 199 16.72 6.20 -8.24
C VAL A 199 17.07 6.01 -6.76
N LEU A 200 16.58 6.90 -5.89
CA LEU A 200 16.81 6.83 -4.46
C LEU A 200 16.34 5.50 -3.84
N ILE A 201 15.15 5.03 -4.23
CA ILE A 201 14.62 3.76 -3.74
C ILE A 201 15.49 2.59 -4.23
N LYS A 202 15.89 2.58 -5.51
CA LYS A 202 16.75 1.53 -6.07
C LYS A 202 18.13 1.51 -5.40
N ASP A 203 18.71 2.67 -5.09
CA ASP A 203 19.98 2.75 -4.37
C ASP A 203 19.85 2.18 -2.95
N TYR A 204 18.75 2.50 -2.26
CA TYR A 204 18.48 1.88 -0.97
C TYR A 204 18.29 0.36 -1.08
N MET A 205 17.63 -0.14 -2.12
CA MET A 205 17.48 -1.57 -2.40
C MET A 205 18.83 -2.24 -2.64
N ARG A 206 19.77 -1.58 -3.35
CA ARG A 206 21.15 -2.08 -3.53
C ARG A 206 21.89 -2.18 -2.21
N LEU A 207 21.82 -1.16 -1.36
CA LEU A 207 22.41 -1.18 -0.02
C LEU A 207 21.87 -2.31 0.86
N ARG A 208 20.60 -2.70 0.67
CA ARG A 208 19.96 -3.82 1.36
C ARG A 208 20.27 -5.18 0.69
N GLY A 209 20.93 -5.19 -0.46
CA GLY A 209 21.27 -6.42 -1.21
C GLY A 209 20.10 -7.05 -1.95
N PHE A 210 19.07 -6.26 -2.32
CA PHE A 210 17.93 -6.71 -3.11
C PHE A 210 18.11 -6.50 -4.61
N LEU A 211 18.96 -5.57 -5.01
CA LEU A 211 19.38 -5.33 -6.39
C LEU A 211 20.90 -5.37 -6.51
N GLU A 212 21.39 -5.64 -7.73
CA GLU A 212 22.81 -5.53 -8.12
C GLU A 212 23.22 -4.09 -8.39
#